data_b6879e7cc1002b03535b4dcd2f5da76c
#
_entry.id   b6879e7cc1002b03535b4dcd2f5da76c
#
_cell.length_a   1.000
_cell.length_b   1.000
_cell.length_c   1.000
_cell.angle_alpha   90.00
_cell.angle_beta   90.00
_cell.angle_gamma   90.00
#
_symmetry.space_group_name_H-M   'P 1'
#
loop_
_entity.id
_entity.type
_entity.pdbx_description
1 polymer ?
#
loop_
_entity_poly.entity_id
_entity_poly.type
_entity_poly.pdbx_seq_one_letter_code
_entity_poly.pdbx_strand_id
1 'polypeptide(L)'
;METTIVSLVSTAIVVIATVTMVMTSLHSASSIADSWKNMEQRAGEIRRTEISADLPAAYTGGNLELMVVNEGQIDLSQFPQWDVIAQRQSGGTYHIEYTSNASPGSNQWTMAGIYLLNNSPEIFDAGILNPSEKMKLVINLNPEISENQTVRLRVTTPNGVTAQLLVTRVPPPP
;
A
#
# COMPACT_ATOMS: atom_id res chain seq x y z
N MET A 1 -36.28 -46.09 -40.74
CA MET A 1 -35.51 -44.84 -40.96
C MET A 1 -35.66 -43.81 -39.84
N GLU A 2 -36.83 -43.61 -39.26
CA GLU A 2 -37.04 -42.63 -38.19
C GLU A 2 -36.20 -42.90 -36.92
N THR A 3 -36.12 -44.15 -36.48
CA THR A 3 -35.35 -44.53 -35.27
C THR A 3 -33.87 -44.30 -35.40
N THR A 4 -33.30 -44.45 -36.63
CA THR A 4 -31.88 -44.21 -36.89
C THR A 4 -31.53 -42.74 -36.84
N ILE A 5 -32.40 -41.87 -37.35
CA ILE A 5 -32.20 -40.42 -37.29
C ILE A 5 -32.28 -39.93 -35.85
N VAL A 6 -33.25 -40.37 -35.07
CA VAL A 6 -33.40 -40.02 -33.67
C VAL A 6 -32.16 -40.43 -32.88
N SER A 7 -31.66 -41.64 -33.07
CA SER A 7 -30.44 -42.14 -32.41
C SER A 7 -29.23 -41.29 -32.73
N LEU A 8 -29.06 -40.90 -34.00
CA LEU A 8 -27.93 -40.11 -34.47
C LEU A 8 -27.97 -38.68 -33.88
N VAL A 9 -29.16 -38.07 -33.82
CA VAL A 9 -29.35 -36.73 -33.21
C VAL A 9 -29.10 -36.80 -31.70
N SER A 10 -29.64 -37.81 -31.00
CA SER A 10 -29.40 -37.96 -29.57
C SER A 10 -27.90 -38.15 -29.25
N THR A 11 -27.19 -38.95 -30.03
CA THR A 11 -25.75 -39.14 -29.84
C THR A 11 -24.98 -37.85 -30.07
N ALA A 12 -25.34 -37.07 -31.12
CA ALA A 12 -24.70 -35.78 -31.39
C ALA A 12 -24.89 -34.79 -30.23
N ILE A 13 -26.11 -34.71 -29.66
CA ILE A 13 -26.41 -33.84 -28.50
C ILE A 13 -25.57 -34.25 -27.29
N VAL A 14 -25.47 -35.54 -27.00
CA VAL A 14 -24.68 -36.05 -25.88
C VAL A 14 -23.20 -35.71 -26.06
N VAL A 15 -22.66 -35.88 -27.24
CA VAL A 15 -21.25 -35.53 -27.54
C VAL A 15 -21.00 -34.05 -27.37
N ILE A 16 -21.89 -33.19 -27.91
CA ILE A 16 -21.74 -31.73 -27.76
C ILE A 16 -21.82 -31.34 -26.28
N ALA A 17 -22.79 -31.87 -25.53
CA ALA A 17 -22.91 -31.58 -24.11
C ALA A 17 -21.66 -32.01 -23.31
N THR A 18 -21.12 -33.19 -23.62
CA THR A 18 -19.90 -33.70 -22.96
C THR A 18 -18.69 -32.83 -23.25
N VAL A 19 -18.48 -32.45 -24.52
CA VAL A 19 -17.38 -31.56 -24.93
C VAL A 19 -17.51 -30.21 -24.26
N THR A 20 -18.70 -29.62 -24.22
CA THR A 20 -18.94 -28.34 -23.55
C THR A 20 -18.62 -28.44 -22.09
N MET A 21 -19.05 -29.50 -21.41
CA MET A 21 -18.80 -29.70 -19.97
C MET A 21 -17.29 -29.85 -19.68
N VAL A 22 -16.56 -30.60 -20.50
CA VAL A 22 -15.11 -30.73 -20.37
C VAL A 22 -14.40 -29.40 -20.58
N MET A 23 -14.76 -28.64 -21.64
CA MET A 23 -14.20 -27.31 -21.90
C MET A 23 -14.44 -26.35 -20.73
N THR A 24 -15.65 -26.31 -20.19
CA THR A 24 -15.99 -25.47 -19.03
C THR A 24 -15.18 -25.84 -17.79
N SER A 25 -15.00 -27.15 -17.54
CA SER A 25 -14.20 -27.65 -16.42
C SER A 25 -12.73 -27.26 -16.55
N LEU A 26 -12.16 -27.36 -17.76
CA LEU A 26 -10.78 -26.95 -18.03
C LEU A 26 -10.59 -25.44 -17.84
N HIS A 27 -11.52 -24.61 -18.32
CA HIS A 27 -11.49 -23.15 -18.10
C HIS A 27 -11.55 -22.81 -16.61
N SER A 28 -12.43 -23.46 -15.85
CA SER A 28 -12.54 -23.26 -14.41
C SER A 28 -11.25 -23.66 -13.68
N ALA A 29 -10.64 -24.78 -14.04
CA ALA A 29 -9.38 -25.22 -13.45
C ALA A 29 -8.24 -24.23 -13.75
N SER A 30 -8.15 -23.73 -14.98
CA SER A 30 -7.16 -22.71 -15.37
C SER A 30 -7.35 -21.42 -14.56
N SER A 31 -8.58 -20.91 -14.44
CA SER A 31 -8.89 -19.71 -13.67
C SER A 31 -8.53 -19.85 -12.18
N ILE A 32 -8.76 -21.03 -11.60
CA ILE A 32 -8.36 -21.33 -10.24
C ILE A 32 -6.81 -21.31 -10.11
N ALA A 33 -6.10 -21.94 -11.02
CA ALA A 33 -4.63 -21.99 -11.03
C ALA A 33 -4.03 -20.58 -11.12
N ASP A 34 -4.56 -19.73 -12.01
CA ASP A 34 -4.13 -18.33 -12.13
C ASP A 34 -4.42 -17.51 -10.85
N SER A 35 -5.56 -17.74 -10.24
CA SER A 35 -5.91 -17.10 -8.97
C SER A 35 -4.94 -17.49 -7.85
N TRP A 36 -4.59 -18.76 -7.75
CA TRP A 36 -3.61 -19.27 -6.77
C TRP A 36 -2.23 -18.65 -6.99
N LYS A 37 -1.77 -18.60 -8.23
CA LYS A 37 -0.49 -17.97 -8.58
C LYS A 37 -0.45 -16.49 -8.17
N ASN A 38 -1.52 -15.75 -8.45
CA ASN A 38 -1.63 -14.34 -8.06
C ASN A 38 -1.64 -14.16 -6.53
N MET A 39 -2.32 -15.06 -5.81
CA MET A 39 -2.30 -15.04 -4.33
C MET A 39 -0.91 -15.34 -3.77
N GLU A 40 -0.20 -16.31 -4.33
CA GLU A 40 1.16 -16.66 -3.92
C GLU A 40 2.15 -15.51 -4.19
N GLN A 41 2.05 -14.85 -5.34
CA GLN A 41 2.85 -13.67 -5.66
C GLN A 41 2.61 -12.54 -4.66
N ARG A 42 1.35 -12.18 -4.40
CA ARG A 42 1.00 -11.15 -3.41
C ARG A 42 1.49 -11.50 -2.00
N ALA A 43 1.30 -12.75 -1.58
CA ALA A 43 1.81 -13.21 -0.29
C ALA A 43 3.34 -13.13 -0.22
N GLY A 44 4.04 -13.43 -1.32
CA GLY A 44 5.48 -13.29 -1.44
C GLY A 44 5.95 -11.83 -1.37
N GLU A 45 5.23 -10.91 -2.01
CA GLU A 45 5.52 -9.46 -1.93
C GLU A 45 5.33 -8.94 -0.50
N ILE A 46 4.20 -9.27 0.15
CA ILE A 46 3.94 -8.87 1.54
C ILE A 46 5.04 -9.35 2.47
N ARG A 47 5.48 -10.60 2.35
CA ARG A 47 6.53 -11.19 3.20
C ARG A 47 7.90 -10.53 3.02
N ARG A 48 8.17 -9.96 1.86
CA ARG A 48 9.43 -9.28 1.54
C ARG A 48 9.36 -7.77 1.72
N THR A 49 8.18 -7.24 2.02
CA THR A 49 7.98 -5.83 2.35
C THR A 49 8.09 -5.66 3.85
N GLU A 50 8.93 -4.76 4.28
CA GLU A 50 9.04 -4.33 5.68
C GLU A 50 9.33 -2.83 5.69
N ILE A 51 8.54 -2.07 6.42
CA ILE A 51 8.74 -0.63 6.57
C ILE A 51 8.70 -0.26 8.05
N SER A 52 9.58 0.64 8.44
CA SER A 52 9.55 1.30 9.74
C SER A 52 9.34 2.79 9.58
N ALA A 53 8.90 3.46 10.66
CA ALA A 53 8.67 4.89 10.65
C ALA A 53 9.25 5.53 11.91
N ASP A 54 9.92 6.67 11.75
CA ASP A 54 10.56 7.41 12.84
C ASP A 54 10.41 8.92 12.65
N LEU A 55 10.59 9.68 13.73
CA LEU A 55 10.64 11.13 13.71
C LEU A 55 12.09 11.61 13.67
N PRO A 56 12.49 12.40 12.67
CA PRO A 56 13.84 12.96 12.60
C PRO A 56 14.10 14.01 13.70
N ALA A 57 13.03 14.62 14.23
CA ALA A 57 13.09 15.63 15.30
C ALA A 57 11.80 15.64 16.13
N ALA A 58 11.86 16.21 17.33
CA ALA A 58 10.67 16.43 18.17
C ALA A 58 9.68 17.34 17.44
N TYR A 59 8.40 16.95 17.44
CA TYR A 59 7.34 17.74 16.84
C TYR A 59 6.90 18.88 17.77
N THR A 60 7.10 20.13 17.34
CA THR A 60 6.74 21.34 18.10
C THR A 60 5.52 22.08 17.54
N GLY A 61 5.01 21.63 16.39
CA GLY A 61 3.87 22.22 15.68
C GLY A 61 4.17 22.47 14.19
N GLY A 62 3.16 22.87 13.45
CA GLY A 62 3.25 23.08 12.00
C GLY A 62 3.25 21.78 11.19
N ASN A 63 4.04 21.72 10.13
CA ASN A 63 4.18 20.51 9.33
C ASN A 63 4.98 19.45 10.11
N LEU A 64 4.44 18.24 10.11
CA LEU A 64 5.09 17.08 10.72
C LEU A 64 6.00 16.41 9.69
N GLU A 65 7.25 16.24 10.02
CA GLU A 65 8.21 15.48 9.23
C GLU A 65 8.32 14.05 9.76
N LEU A 66 8.22 13.08 8.87
CA LEU A 66 8.29 11.66 9.17
C LEU A 66 9.32 11.01 8.24
N MET A 67 10.15 10.13 8.78
CA MET A 67 11.03 9.25 8.00
C MET A 67 10.44 7.85 7.95
N VAL A 68 10.25 7.32 6.74
CA VAL A 68 9.88 5.93 6.51
C VAL A 68 11.07 5.22 5.89
N VAL A 69 11.50 4.13 6.51
CA VAL A 69 12.64 3.31 6.05
C VAL A 69 12.11 2.04 5.41
N ASN A 70 12.63 1.68 4.26
CA ASN A 70 12.41 0.37 3.67
C ASN A 70 13.42 -0.63 4.26
N GLU A 71 12.96 -1.43 5.22
CA GLU A 71 13.75 -2.51 5.85
C GLU A 71 13.55 -3.84 5.13
N GLY A 72 12.68 -3.87 4.10
CA GLY A 72 12.37 -5.05 3.31
C GLY A 72 13.41 -5.36 2.24
N GLN A 73 13.00 -6.25 1.33
CA GLN A 73 13.85 -6.78 0.25
C GLN A 73 13.35 -6.40 -1.14
N ILE A 74 12.30 -5.62 -1.23
CA ILE A 74 11.72 -5.18 -2.51
C ILE A 74 11.66 -3.65 -2.58
N ASP A 75 11.72 -3.15 -3.79
CA ASP A 75 11.61 -1.74 -4.09
C ASP A 75 10.15 -1.29 -3.88
N LEU A 76 9.98 -0.13 -3.28
CA LEU A 76 8.67 0.46 -3.01
C LEU A 76 8.49 1.73 -3.84
N SER A 77 7.34 1.84 -4.47
CA SER A 77 7.01 2.94 -5.36
C SER A 77 5.53 3.29 -5.24
N GLN A 78 4.97 4.01 -6.22
CA GLN A 78 3.54 4.35 -6.27
C GLN A 78 3.08 5.10 -5.02
N PHE A 79 3.89 6.03 -4.50
CA PHE A 79 3.60 6.80 -3.29
C PHE A 79 2.21 7.46 -3.26
N PRO A 80 1.62 7.91 -4.40
CA PRO A 80 0.24 8.39 -4.41
C PRO A 80 -0.83 7.38 -3.98
N GLN A 81 -0.50 6.08 -3.98
CA GLN A 81 -1.40 4.99 -3.57
C GLN A 81 -1.15 4.54 -2.12
N TRP A 82 -0.20 5.18 -1.42
CA TRP A 82 0.03 4.90 -0.02
C TRP A 82 -1.02 5.58 0.83
N ASP A 83 -1.49 4.87 1.85
CA ASP A 83 -2.44 5.42 2.81
C ASP A 83 -1.70 5.98 4.03
N VAL A 84 -2.00 7.23 4.37
CA VAL A 84 -1.55 7.86 5.61
C VAL A 84 -2.75 8.20 6.45
N ILE A 85 -2.81 7.64 7.67
CA ILE A 85 -3.92 7.81 8.60
C ILE A 85 -3.40 8.36 9.93
N ALA A 86 -4.03 9.43 10.40
CA ALA A 86 -3.80 10.02 11.71
C ALA A 86 -4.97 9.73 12.65
N GLN A 87 -4.72 9.06 13.77
CA GLN A 87 -5.71 8.75 14.80
C GLN A 87 -5.36 9.50 16.10
N ARG A 88 -6.25 10.36 16.55
CA ARG A 88 -6.07 11.11 17.80
C ARG A 88 -6.49 10.27 19.00
N GLN A 89 -5.77 10.44 20.09
CA GLN A 89 -6.11 9.78 21.36
C GLN A 89 -7.43 10.30 21.94
N SER A 90 -7.78 11.57 21.70
CA SER A 90 -9.04 12.20 22.11
C SER A 90 -10.25 11.82 21.24
N GLY A 91 -10.06 10.96 20.24
CA GLY A 91 -11.06 10.59 19.23
C GLY A 91 -10.85 11.34 17.91
N GLY A 92 -11.37 10.75 16.85
CA GLY A 92 -11.21 11.22 15.47
C GLY A 92 -10.07 10.50 14.71
N THR A 93 -10.40 10.09 13.50
CA THR A 93 -9.47 9.49 12.54
C THR A 93 -9.53 10.34 11.28
N TYR A 94 -8.37 10.71 10.78
CA TYR A 94 -8.20 11.53 9.59
C TYR A 94 -7.42 10.75 8.55
N HIS A 95 -7.96 10.65 7.36
CA HIS A 95 -7.23 10.23 6.18
C HIS A 95 -6.45 11.43 5.64
N ILE A 96 -5.16 11.26 5.42
CA ILE A 96 -4.26 12.31 4.96
C ILE A 96 -3.97 12.03 3.48
N GLU A 97 -4.45 12.90 2.60
CA GLU A 97 -4.38 12.71 1.16
C GLU A 97 -2.98 13.03 0.61
N TYR A 98 -2.55 12.27 -0.39
CA TYR A 98 -1.30 12.58 -1.10
C TYR A 98 -1.44 13.84 -1.96
N THR A 99 -0.40 14.66 -1.98
CA THR A 99 -0.25 15.76 -2.93
C THR A 99 1.16 15.79 -3.51
N SER A 100 1.27 16.16 -4.78
CA SER A 100 2.57 16.41 -5.42
C SER A 100 3.16 17.79 -5.11
N ASN A 101 2.40 18.66 -4.42
CA ASN A 101 2.86 19.98 -4.02
C ASN A 101 3.92 19.85 -2.91
N ALA A 102 5.03 20.55 -3.03
CA ALA A 102 6.09 20.57 -2.01
C ALA A 102 5.61 21.10 -0.65
N SER A 103 4.56 21.92 -0.64
CA SER A 103 3.87 22.39 0.57
C SER A 103 2.48 21.78 0.64
N PRO A 104 2.27 20.73 1.46
CA PRO A 104 0.98 20.09 1.58
C PRO A 104 -0.05 21.02 2.22
N GLY A 105 -1.28 20.99 1.69
CA GLY A 105 -2.43 21.68 2.27
C GLY A 105 -2.97 20.94 3.50
N SER A 106 -4.11 21.41 4.01
CA SER A 106 -4.78 20.82 5.18
C SER A 106 -5.09 19.34 4.98
N ASN A 107 -4.66 18.49 5.91
CA ASN A 107 -4.78 17.03 5.88
C ASN A 107 -4.21 16.42 4.59
N GLN A 108 -3.07 16.94 4.16
CA GLN A 108 -2.33 16.40 3.03
C GLN A 108 -0.92 16.00 3.44
N TRP A 109 -0.33 15.11 2.68
CA TRP A 109 1.07 14.73 2.81
C TRP A 109 1.76 14.73 1.44
N THR A 110 3.06 14.94 1.46
CA THR A 110 3.91 14.89 0.28
C THR A 110 5.22 14.16 0.58
N MET A 111 5.81 13.58 -0.44
CA MET A 111 7.17 13.06 -0.39
C MET A 111 8.15 14.22 -0.62
N ALA A 112 8.96 14.56 0.37
CA ALA A 112 9.96 15.61 0.28
C ALA A 112 11.28 15.13 -0.34
N GLY A 113 11.55 13.82 -0.33
CA GLY A 113 12.73 13.22 -0.94
C GLY A 113 13.04 11.83 -0.40
N ILE A 114 13.95 11.16 -1.08
CA ILE A 114 14.51 9.87 -0.69
C ILE A 114 15.97 10.08 -0.32
N TYR A 115 16.44 9.36 0.70
CA TYR A 115 17.76 9.49 1.28
C TYR A 115 18.36 8.11 1.55
N LEU A 116 19.66 8.00 1.39
CA LEU A 116 20.41 6.85 1.85
C LEU A 116 20.46 6.82 3.41
N LEU A 117 20.84 5.70 3.99
CA LEU A 117 20.95 5.57 5.46
C LEU A 117 21.90 6.60 6.10
N ASN A 118 22.92 7.04 5.37
CA ASN A 118 23.87 8.09 5.78
C ASN A 118 23.30 9.53 5.67
N ASN A 119 22.01 9.69 5.36
CA ASN A 119 21.30 10.95 5.11
C ASN A 119 21.72 11.72 3.83
N SER A 120 22.51 11.12 2.94
CA SER A 120 22.74 11.71 1.61
C SER A 120 21.49 11.57 0.75
N PRO A 121 21.11 12.60 -0.03
CA PRO A 121 19.95 12.48 -0.93
C PRO A 121 20.19 11.42 -2.00
N GLU A 122 19.15 10.63 -2.29
CA GLU A 122 19.15 9.74 -3.46
C GLU A 122 18.95 10.57 -4.73
N ILE A 123 19.81 10.36 -5.73
CA ILE A 123 19.82 11.15 -6.98
C ILE A 123 19.52 10.34 -8.24
N PHE A 124 19.55 9.00 -8.17
CA PHE A 124 19.35 8.14 -9.34
C PHE A 124 17.91 7.73 -9.51
N ASP A 125 17.27 7.23 -8.45
CA ASP A 125 15.95 6.65 -8.47
C ASP A 125 14.97 7.39 -7.52
N ALA A 126 14.88 8.71 -7.64
CA ALA A 126 14.11 9.59 -6.76
C ALA A 126 12.59 9.26 -6.63
N GLY A 127 12.07 8.33 -7.43
CA GLY A 127 10.68 7.84 -7.39
C GLY A 127 10.53 6.42 -6.83
N ILE A 128 11.62 5.80 -6.36
CA ILE A 128 11.66 4.42 -5.87
C ILE A 128 12.37 4.42 -4.52
N LEU A 129 11.76 3.82 -3.51
CA LEU A 129 12.36 3.62 -2.20
C LEU A 129 12.96 2.22 -2.15
N ASN A 130 14.25 2.11 -2.44
CA ASN A 130 14.99 0.86 -2.46
C ASN A 130 15.21 0.29 -1.04
N PRO A 131 15.52 -1.00 -0.90
CA PRO A 131 15.93 -1.56 0.38
C PRO A 131 17.06 -0.76 1.04
N SER A 132 16.92 -0.49 2.34
CA SER A 132 17.84 0.32 3.14
C SER A 132 17.86 1.81 2.80
N GLU A 133 16.87 2.33 2.13
CA GLU A 133 16.67 3.77 1.93
C GLU A 133 15.59 4.34 2.84
N LYS A 134 15.60 5.67 2.97
CA LYS A 134 14.65 6.44 3.77
C LYS A 134 13.89 7.43 2.91
N MET A 135 12.58 7.49 3.07
CA MET A 135 11.72 8.48 2.46
C MET A 135 11.27 9.50 3.51
N LYS A 136 11.45 10.78 3.22
CA LYS A 136 10.95 11.87 4.05
C LYS A 136 9.54 12.26 3.60
N LEU A 137 8.58 12.11 4.50
CA LEU A 137 7.22 12.61 4.33
C LEU A 137 7.06 13.92 5.08
N VAL A 138 6.35 14.86 4.48
CA VAL A 138 5.89 16.09 5.13
C VAL A 138 4.37 16.02 5.17
N ILE A 139 3.81 16.13 6.37
CA ILE A 139 2.39 15.97 6.66
C ILE A 139 1.87 17.25 7.30
N ASN A 140 0.78 17.80 6.76
CA ASN A 140 0.06 18.92 7.36
C ASN A 140 -1.25 18.41 7.98
N LEU A 141 -1.30 18.36 9.31
CA LEU A 141 -2.46 17.92 10.07
C LEU A 141 -3.36 19.11 10.42
N ASN A 142 -4.64 19.00 10.07
CA ASN A 142 -5.64 20.00 10.47
C ASN A 142 -6.87 19.32 11.12
N PRO A 143 -7.21 19.68 12.37
CA PRO A 143 -6.49 20.59 13.26
C PRO A 143 -5.11 20.06 13.65
N GLU A 144 -4.18 20.94 14.01
CA GLU A 144 -2.87 20.56 14.55
C GLU A 144 -2.99 19.69 15.82
N ILE A 145 -1.93 18.95 16.12
CA ILE A 145 -1.82 18.24 17.41
C ILE A 145 -1.68 19.30 18.51
N SER A 146 -2.56 19.29 19.51
CA SER A 146 -2.44 20.17 20.66
C SER A 146 -1.20 19.82 21.49
N GLU A 147 -0.68 20.79 22.24
CA GLU A 147 0.48 20.55 23.12
C GLU A 147 0.22 19.42 24.12
N ASN A 148 1.22 18.57 24.32
CA ASN A 148 1.16 17.38 25.16
C ASN A 148 0.11 16.33 24.73
N GLN A 149 -0.47 16.47 23.52
CA GLN A 149 -1.36 15.47 22.94
C GLN A 149 -0.58 14.54 22.01
N THR A 150 -1.04 13.30 21.94
CA THR A 150 -0.45 12.25 21.11
C THR A 150 -1.40 11.87 19.97
N VAL A 151 -0.84 11.69 18.81
CA VAL A 151 -1.51 11.15 17.62
C VAL A 151 -0.78 9.89 17.18
N ARG A 152 -1.52 8.87 16.82
CA ARG A 152 -0.99 7.68 16.17
C ARG A 152 -1.04 7.88 14.67
N LEU A 153 0.12 7.83 14.03
CA LEU A 153 0.24 7.81 12.58
C LEU A 153 0.42 6.38 12.09
N ARG A 154 -0.22 6.08 10.98
CA ARG A 154 -0.04 4.84 10.23
C ARG A 154 0.25 5.19 8.79
N VAL A 155 1.30 4.61 8.26
CA VAL A 155 1.66 4.68 6.85
C VAL A 155 1.56 3.27 6.30
N THR A 156 0.74 3.09 5.27
CA THR A 156 0.45 1.77 4.68
C THR A 156 0.83 1.79 3.21
N THR A 157 1.59 0.81 2.79
CA THR A 157 1.97 0.60 1.38
C THR A 157 0.80 0.00 0.58
N PRO A 158 0.80 0.07 -0.77
CA PRO A 158 -0.27 -0.50 -1.61
C PRO A 158 -0.48 -2.01 -1.43
N ASN A 159 0.55 -2.76 -1.02
CA ASN A 159 0.43 -4.18 -0.72
C ASN A 159 -0.04 -4.48 0.72
N GLY A 160 -0.38 -3.43 1.52
CA GLY A 160 -1.00 -3.55 2.84
C GLY A 160 -0.05 -3.64 4.03
N VAL A 161 1.26 -3.50 3.82
CA VAL A 161 2.22 -3.45 4.93
C VAL A 161 2.19 -2.08 5.59
N THR A 162 2.12 -2.04 6.92
CA THR A 162 1.89 -0.83 7.70
C THR A 162 3.01 -0.57 8.68
N ALA A 163 3.58 0.64 8.66
CA ALA A 163 4.38 1.20 9.75
C ALA A 163 3.51 2.09 10.64
N GLN A 164 3.78 2.08 11.94
CA GLN A 164 3.03 2.85 12.92
C GLN A 164 3.96 3.63 13.83
N LEU A 165 3.59 4.87 14.12
CA LEU A 165 4.34 5.78 14.99
C LEU A 165 3.39 6.55 15.91
N LEU A 166 3.83 6.82 17.14
CA LEU A 166 3.18 7.74 18.07
C LEU A 166 3.92 9.07 18.07
N VAL A 167 3.20 10.13 17.73
CA VAL A 167 3.73 11.49 17.70
C VAL A 167 3.11 12.31 18.80
N THR A 168 3.94 12.84 19.69
CA THR A 168 3.51 13.77 20.74
C THR A 168 4.04 15.16 20.43
N ARG A 169 3.17 16.18 20.47
CA ARG A 169 3.63 17.57 20.35
C ARG A 169 4.28 18.01 21.65
N VAL A 170 5.54 18.40 21.55
CA VAL A 170 6.31 18.95 22.66
C VAL A 170 6.20 20.47 22.62
N PRO A 171 6.03 21.16 23.78
CA PRO A 171 6.09 22.63 23.83
C PRO A 171 7.41 23.14 23.26
N PRO A 172 7.43 24.27 22.55
CA PRO A 172 8.68 24.87 22.11
C PRO A 172 9.59 25.19 23.30
N PRO A 173 10.91 25.07 23.16
CA PRO A 173 11.84 25.45 24.23
C PRO A 173 11.66 26.94 24.55
N PRO A 174 11.82 27.32 25.82
CA PRO A 174 11.67 28.69 26.29
C PRO A 174 12.70 29.67 25.70
#